data_08beee16da7721c8b01cc98899088eb3
#
_entry.id   08beee16da7721c8b01cc98899088eb3
#
_cell.length_a   1.000
_cell.length_b   1.000
_cell.length_c   1.000
_cell.angle_alpha   90.00
_cell.angle_beta   90.00
_cell.angle_gamma   90.00
#
_symmetry.space_group_name_H-M   'P 1'
#
loop_
_entity.id
_entity.type
_entity.pdbx_description
1 polymer ?
#
loop_
_entity_poly.entity_id
_entity_poly.type
_entity_poly.pdbx_seq_one_letter_code
_entity_poly.pdbx_strand_id
1 'polypeptide(L)'
;MISYFVLPRWCSLDNTWDCGSHSPGSNPGRGIFISCDTMLNANTYVTSQEGIGGSIRNQYEDFYVEEIPEMLPTGEGPNVWIWVEKLGRTTLDVVLDIARDLHIDRKRMGFAGMKDKKALTRQWICIANMDSAEQFKQVENLDIYKTDFLEITRGRKKLRMGQLKGNKFRILIRDLDDIEKSADVANEVLKELEVTGVPNYYGWQRFGKPRTNTHLVGEALIQNDLAEAVRRYVGNPSEDESLENQQARQAYDDGDLEKSLELMGKGMRYEKMMVRQLIKDSKKGELDDKAYMNAIHALPKPLQRMFVHAYQSYLFNDVVSRRVEMGINKFIEGDIIIDNGEHIIRDKTPEEYQELIDNFEVNPTVPLYGTKVPFAGGKVGEMEKSVLESYGLEKSDFEVPKMPRLGSHGLRRSLRFQVWDASAKASDDGVLAEFSINKGSYATAVLREVMKKDVV
;
A
#
# COMPACT_ATOMS: atom_id res chain seq x y z
N MET A 1 15.91 22.62 3.43
CA MET A 1 15.05 22.46 2.24
C MET A 1 14.76 20.98 2.14
N ILE A 2 13.70 20.52 2.85
CA ILE A 2 13.31 19.10 2.95
C ILE A 2 12.28 18.87 1.85
N SER A 3 12.68 18.12 0.82
CA SER A 3 11.77 17.70 -0.25
C SER A 3 10.74 16.74 0.33
N TYR A 4 9.49 17.18 0.39
CA TYR A 4 8.33 16.30 0.59
C TYR A 4 8.32 15.24 -0.50
N PHE A 5 8.62 13.99 -0.14
CA PHE A 5 8.35 12.84 -0.99
C PHE A 5 6.84 12.61 -1.04
N VAL A 6 6.20 13.31 -1.96
CA VAL A 6 4.85 12.99 -2.41
C VAL A 6 4.91 11.58 -2.99
N LEU A 7 4.20 10.65 -2.38
CA LEU A 7 3.93 9.34 -2.96
C LEU A 7 3.51 9.52 -4.43
N PRO A 8 4.10 8.79 -5.38
CA PRO A 8 3.74 8.95 -6.78
C PRO A 8 2.25 8.69 -6.97
N ARG A 9 1.59 9.51 -7.77
CA ARG A 9 0.17 9.51 -8.17
C ARG A 9 -0.32 8.23 -8.88
N TRP A 10 0.08 7.02 -8.47
CA TRP A 10 -0.16 5.81 -9.25
C TRP A 10 -0.48 4.60 -8.37
N CYS A 11 -1.43 4.73 -7.45
CA CYS A 11 -2.03 3.58 -6.78
C CYS A 11 -3.49 3.39 -7.20
N SER A 12 -3.76 3.42 -8.50
CA SER A 12 -4.98 2.86 -9.07
C SER A 12 -4.72 2.45 -10.52
N LEU A 13 -4.12 1.28 -10.70
CA LEU A 13 -4.23 0.56 -11.95
C LEU A 13 -5.50 -0.28 -11.87
N ASP A 14 -6.51 0.17 -12.59
CA ASP A 14 -7.72 -0.60 -12.85
C ASP A 14 -7.37 -1.94 -13.47
N ASN A 15 -7.51 -3.00 -12.69
CA ASN A 15 -7.62 -4.36 -13.21
C ASN A 15 -9.01 -4.89 -12.84
N THR A 16 -9.98 -4.64 -13.73
CA THR A 16 -11.24 -5.37 -13.76
C THR A 16 -10.98 -6.74 -14.38
N TRP A 17 -10.99 -7.80 -13.59
CA TRP A 17 -11.15 -9.16 -14.07
C TRP A 17 -12.18 -9.89 -13.20
N ASP A 18 -13.19 -10.38 -13.89
CA ASP A 18 -14.21 -11.29 -13.38
C ASP A 18 -13.58 -12.67 -13.10
N CYS A 19 -13.73 -13.18 -11.89
CA CYS A 19 -13.35 -14.55 -11.55
C CYS A 19 -14.56 -15.47 -11.72
N GLY A 20 -14.59 -16.18 -12.84
CA GLY A 20 -15.48 -17.34 -13.02
C GLY A 20 -14.94 -18.54 -12.24
N SER A 21 -15.82 -19.15 -11.45
CA SER A 21 -15.62 -20.38 -10.68
C SER A 21 -15.43 -21.61 -11.56
N HIS A 22 -14.38 -22.44 -11.31
CA HIS A 22 -14.41 -23.88 -11.63
C HIS A 22 -13.51 -24.69 -10.69
N SER A 23 -14.03 -25.84 -10.28
CA SER A 23 -13.48 -26.81 -9.32
C SER A 23 -12.53 -27.85 -9.95
N PRO A 24 -11.89 -28.75 -9.17
CA PRO A 24 -10.53 -29.24 -9.38
C PRO A 24 -10.41 -30.62 -10.01
N GLY A 25 -9.24 -30.92 -10.58
CA GLY A 25 -8.83 -32.24 -11.06
C GLY A 25 -7.32 -32.47 -10.94
N SER A 26 -6.94 -33.55 -10.36
CA SER A 26 -5.78 -34.11 -9.70
C SER A 26 -4.46 -34.33 -10.47
N ASN A 27 -3.32 -33.93 -9.83
CA ASN A 27 -2.04 -34.70 -9.47
C ASN A 27 -1.00 -35.15 -10.52
N PRO A 28 0.27 -35.48 -10.06
CA PRO A 28 1.28 -34.63 -9.40
C PRO A 28 2.70 -34.68 -10.04
N GLY A 29 3.49 -33.65 -9.84
CA GLY A 29 4.95 -33.65 -10.06
C GLY A 29 5.62 -32.84 -8.93
N ARG A 30 6.55 -33.48 -8.19
CA ARG A 30 7.25 -32.88 -7.04
C ARG A 30 8.20 -31.75 -7.48
N GLY A 31 7.71 -30.51 -7.43
CA GLY A 31 8.51 -29.31 -7.28
C GLY A 31 8.47 -28.93 -5.81
N ILE A 32 9.55 -28.38 -5.28
CA ILE A 32 9.59 -27.84 -3.91
C ILE A 32 8.56 -26.72 -3.84
N PHE A 33 7.41 -27.02 -3.29
CA PHE A 33 6.39 -26.02 -2.96
C PHE A 33 6.92 -25.19 -1.79
N ILE A 34 7.43 -24.00 -2.07
CA ILE A 34 7.42 -22.92 -1.08
C ILE A 34 5.95 -22.54 -0.97
N SER A 35 5.30 -22.93 0.12
CA SER A 35 3.91 -22.58 0.39
C SER A 35 3.78 -21.07 0.33
N CYS A 36 2.81 -20.60 -0.46
CA CYS A 36 2.49 -19.18 -0.66
C CYS A 36 1.87 -18.50 0.57
N ASP A 37 2.03 -19.06 1.77
CA ASP A 37 1.34 -18.68 3.01
C ASP A 37 2.17 -17.81 3.96
N THR A 38 3.36 -17.38 3.58
CA THR A 38 4.11 -16.43 4.38
C THR A 38 4.05 -15.05 3.74
N MET A 39 3.27 -14.18 4.35
CA MET A 39 3.18 -12.78 3.99
C MET A 39 4.57 -12.16 3.92
N LEU A 40 5.11 -11.98 2.74
CA LEU A 40 6.17 -11.03 2.36
C LEU A 40 6.98 -10.48 3.56
N ASN A 41 7.58 -11.38 4.35
CA ASN A 41 8.33 -11.12 5.59
C ASN A 41 7.51 -10.52 6.77
N ALA A 42 6.20 -10.47 6.71
CA ALA A 42 5.38 -10.12 7.85
C ALA A 42 4.96 -11.41 8.60
N ASN A 43 5.92 -12.07 9.27
CA ASN A 43 5.75 -13.45 9.75
C ASN A 43 5.24 -13.54 11.19
N THR A 44 5.15 -12.40 11.91
CA THR A 44 4.78 -12.36 13.33
C THR A 44 3.50 -11.57 13.54
N TYR A 45 2.79 -11.93 14.60
CA TYR A 45 1.64 -11.20 15.10
C TYR A 45 1.99 -10.57 16.45
N VAL A 46 1.42 -9.40 16.74
CA VAL A 46 1.62 -8.73 18.04
C VAL A 46 0.64 -9.25 19.07
N THR A 47 -0.53 -9.74 18.65
CA THR A 47 -1.57 -10.29 19.51
C THR A 47 -1.50 -11.82 19.54
N SER A 48 -1.81 -12.40 20.71
CA SER A 48 -1.67 -13.84 20.99
C SER A 48 -2.92 -14.67 20.73
N GLN A 49 -4.10 -14.02 20.58
CA GLN A 49 -5.37 -14.70 20.36
C GLN A 49 -5.36 -15.46 19.04
N GLU A 50 -6.18 -16.50 18.96
CA GLU A 50 -6.47 -17.19 17.71
C GLU A 50 -7.17 -16.22 16.73
N GLY A 51 -6.93 -16.41 15.44
CA GLY A 51 -7.60 -15.62 14.41
C GLY A 51 -9.03 -16.09 14.20
N ILE A 52 -9.92 -15.16 13.88
CA ILE A 52 -11.30 -15.50 13.55
C ILE A 52 -11.47 -16.01 12.11
N GLY A 53 -10.44 -15.94 11.26
CA GLY A 53 -10.55 -16.29 9.83
C GLY A 53 -11.51 -15.39 9.08
N GLY A 54 -12.41 -15.98 8.28
CA GLY A 54 -13.45 -15.27 7.54
C GLY A 54 -12.99 -14.63 6.22
N SER A 55 -13.84 -13.86 5.58
CA SER A 55 -13.60 -13.11 4.33
C SER A 55 -14.09 -11.67 4.44
N ILE A 56 -13.54 -10.78 3.61
CA ILE A 56 -13.94 -9.38 3.54
C ILE A 56 -14.18 -8.96 2.08
N ARG A 57 -14.92 -7.84 1.90
CA ARG A 57 -15.19 -7.27 0.56
C ARG A 57 -16.00 -8.19 -0.35
N ASN A 58 -16.85 -9.05 0.19
CA ASN A 58 -17.78 -9.88 -0.58
C ASN A 58 -18.77 -8.97 -1.32
N GLN A 59 -19.14 -7.86 -0.69
CA GLN A 59 -19.87 -6.73 -1.28
C GLN A 59 -19.08 -5.43 -1.03
N TYR A 60 -19.36 -4.38 -1.79
CA TYR A 60 -18.66 -3.09 -1.60
C TYR A 60 -19.01 -2.45 -0.26
N GLU A 61 -20.22 -2.65 0.20
CA GLU A 61 -20.78 -2.15 1.47
C GLU A 61 -20.12 -2.81 2.69
N ASP A 62 -19.58 -4.03 2.54
CA ASP A 62 -18.86 -4.72 3.61
C ASP A 62 -17.57 -3.98 4.02
N PHE A 63 -17.09 -3.06 3.17
CA PHE A 63 -15.87 -2.29 3.41
C PHE A 63 -16.19 -0.79 3.36
N TYR A 64 -16.60 -0.25 4.51
CA TYR A 64 -16.87 1.17 4.65
C TYR A 64 -15.66 1.93 5.15
N VAL A 65 -15.35 3.08 4.50
CA VAL A 65 -14.24 3.96 4.86
C VAL A 65 -14.72 5.40 4.92
N GLU A 66 -14.51 6.06 6.04
CA GLU A 66 -14.83 7.48 6.23
C GLU A 66 -13.57 8.28 6.55
N GLU A 67 -13.39 9.40 5.87
CA GLU A 67 -12.29 10.31 6.13
C GLU A 67 -12.47 11.00 7.47
N ILE A 68 -11.42 11.02 8.31
CA ILE A 68 -11.33 11.86 9.49
C ILE A 68 -10.56 13.13 9.08
N PRO A 69 -11.25 14.26 8.86
CA PRO A 69 -10.62 15.46 8.33
C PRO A 69 -9.69 16.12 9.35
N GLU A 70 -8.60 16.70 8.88
CA GLU A 70 -7.74 17.57 9.69
C GLU A 70 -8.31 18.98 9.83
N MET A 71 -9.08 19.42 8.83
CA MET A 71 -9.79 20.69 8.82
C MET A 71 -11.20 20.51 8.24
N LEU A 72 -12.13 21.26 8.77
CA LEU A 72 -13.50 21.31 8.29
C LEU A 72 -13.74 22.58 7.44
N PRO A 73 -14.73 22.57 6.55
CA PRO A 73 -15.17 23.77 5.86
C PRO A 73 -15.71 24.81 6.87
N THR A 74 -15.64 26.07 6.50
CA THR A 74 -15.95 27.20 7.42
C THR A 74 -17.37 27.74 7.26
N GLY A 75 -18.18 27.18 6.35
CA GLY A 75 -19.52 27.69 6.00
C GLY A 75 -19.49 28.87 5.03
N GLU A 76 -18.35 29.52 4.86
CA GLU A 76 -18.17 30.70 4.00
C GLU A 76 -16.83 30.65 3.25
N GLY A 77 -16.72 31.43 2.17
CA GLY A 77 -15.50 31.55 1.37
C GLY A 77 -15.67 31.19 -0.10
N PRO A 78 -14.57 31.28 -0.89
CA PRO A 78 -14.60 31.17 -2.33
C PRO A 78 -14.61 29.71 -2.85
N ASN A 79 -14.49 28.72 -1.98
CA ASN A 79 -14.42 27.34 -2.40
C ASN A 79 -15.68 26.60 -1.99
N VAL A 80 -16.18 25.71 -2.85
CA VAL A 80 -17.26 24.78 -2.52
C VAL A 80 -16.68 23.48 -2.01
N TRP A 81 -17.15 23.01 -0.89
CA TRP A 81 -16.80 21.74 -0.26
C TRP A 81 -17.99 20.80 -0.30
N ILE A 82 -17.75 19.57 -0.70
CA ILE A 82 -18.76 18.53 -0.87
C ILE A 82 -18.35 17.33 -0.02
N TRP A 83 -19.20 16.92 0.92
CA TRP A 83 -19.07 15.65 1.62
C TRP A 83 -19.67 14.57 0.74
N VAL A 84 -18.81 13.76 0.15
CA VAL A 84 -19.15 12.80 -0.90
C VAL A 84 -19.19 11.41 -0.33
N GLU A 85 -20.27 10.67 -0.57
CA GLU A 85 -20.32 9.21 -0.49
C GLU A 85 -20.22 8.62 -1.90
N LYS A 86 -19.40 7.58 -2.07
CA LYS A 86 -19.26 6.87 -3.36
C LYS A 86 -19.20 5.37 -3.17
N LEU A 87 -19.80 4.62 -4.08
CA LEU A 87 -19.84 3.16 -4.09
C LEU A 87 -19.13 2.61 -5.33
N GLY A 88 -18.11 1.78 -5.12
CA GLY A 88 -17.44 1.07 -6.21
C GLY A 88 -16.66 1.95 -7.19
N ARG A 89 -16.27 3.18 -6.79
CA ARG A 89 -15.59 4.18 -7.62
C ARG A 89 -14.27 4.67 -6.99
N THR A 90 -13.32 5.08 -7.79
CA THR A 90 -12.13 5.78 -7.27
C THR A 90 -12.44 7.25 -6.99
N THR A 91 -11.70 7.87 -6.06
CA THR A 91 -11.78 9.32 -5.83
C THR A 91 -11.53 10.11 -7.10
N LEU A 92 -10.60 9.63 -7.94
CA LEU A 92 -10.22 10.31 -9.17
C LEU A 92 -11.35 10.29 -10.22
N ASP A 93 -12.07 9.17 -10.35
CA ASP A 93 -13.22 9.07 -11.27
C ASP A 93 -14.27 10.11 -10.92
N VAL A 94 -14.64 10.19 -9.63
CA VAL A 94 -15.63 11.17 -9.14
C VAL A 94 -15.16 12.61 -9.38
N VAL A 95 -13.90 12.91 -9.08
CA VAL A 95 -13.31 14.26 -9.30
C VAL A 95 -13.30 14.63 -10.79
N LEU A 96 -13.01 13.67 -11.68
CA LEU A 96 -13.01 13.92 -13.12
C LEU A 96 -14.43 14.13 -13.68
N ASP A 97 -15.41 13.36 -13.18
CA ASP A 97 -16.80 13.54 -13.60
C ASP A 97 -17.34 14.89 -13.12
N ILE A 98 -17.13 15.27 -11.87
CA ILE A 98 -17.53 16.60 -11.35
C ILE A 98 -16.86 17.72 -12.20
N ALA A 99 -15.58 17.61 -12.50
CA ALA A 99 -14.86 18.62 -13.26
C ALA A 99 -15.38 18.72 -14.71
N ARG A 100 -15.72 17.59 -15.33
CA ARG A 100 -16.30 17.52 -16.67
C ARG A 100 -17.69 18.16 -16.72
N ASP A 101 -18.57 17.79 -15.79
CA ASP A 101 -19.97 18.21 -15.82
C ASP A 101 -20.12 19.70 -15.45
N LEU A 102 -19.21 20.24 -14.66
CA LEU A 102 -19.10 21.67 -14.37
C LEU A 102 -18.28 22.45 -15.42
N HIS A 103 -17.70 21.79 -16.43
CA HIS A 103 -16.80 22.39 -17.43
C HIS A 103 -15.63 23.18 -16.81
N ILE A 104 -15.01 22.64 -15.75
CA ILE A 104 -13.89 23.29 -15.04
C ILE A 104 -12.59 22.50 -15.18
N ASP A 105 -11.43 23.19 -15.04
CA ASP A 105 -10.13 22.52 -14.99
C ASP A 105 -10.03 21.66 -13.71
N ARG A 106 -9.61 20.39 -13.87
CA ARG A 106 -9.34 19.47 -12.76
C ARG A 106 -8.40 20.06 -11.69
N LYS A 107 -7.52 20.98 -12.06
CA LYS A 107 -6.63 21.67 -11.11
C LYS A 107 -7.39 22.48 -10.04
N ARG A 108 -8.65 22.81 -10.28
CA ARG A 108 -9.51 23.46 -9.29
C ARG A 108 -10.01 22.48 -8.22
N MET A 109 -10.03 21.17 -8.53
CA MET A 109 -10.44 20.13 -7.59
C MET A 109 -9.38 19.89 -6.52
N GLY A 110 -9.80 19.65 -5.29
CA GLY A 110 -8.94 19.29 -4.15
C GLY A 110 -9.58 18.17 -3.33
N PHE A 111 -8.76 17.31 -2.76
CA PHE A 111 -9.15 16.26 -1.81
C PHE A 111 -7.94 15.90 -0.93
N ALA A 112 -8.19 15.36 0.27
CA ALA A 112 -7.13 15.09 1.23
C ALA A 112 -6.43 13.75 1.00
N GLY A 113 -7.15 12.75 0.48
CA GLY A 113 -6.59 11.42 0.19
C GLY A 113 -7.40 10.66 -0.85
N MET A 114 -6.78 9.65 -1.44
CA MET A 114 -7.48 8.68 -2.28
C MET A 114 -8.23 7.69 -1.40
N LYS A 115 -9.42 7.27 -1.80
CA LYS A 115 -10.20 6.22 -1.14
C LYS A 115 -10.35 5.02 -2.05
N ASP A 116 -10.46 3.84 -1.45
CA ASP A 116 -10.59 2.54 -2.12
C ASP A 116 -11.74 2.56 -3.14
N LYS A 117 -11.53 1.79 -4.25
CA LYS A 117 -12.55 1.58 -5.27
C LYS A 117 -13.57 0.51 -4.82
N LYS A 118 -13.07 -0.65 -4.32
CA LYS A 118 -13.91 -1.75 -3.86
C LYS A 118 -14.37 -1.49 -2.42
N ALA A 119 -15.20 -0.44 -2.25
CA ALA A 119 -15.67 0.02 -0.94
C ALA A 119 -16.81 1.03 -1.09
N LEU A 120 -17.58 1.22 -0.01
CA LEU A 120 -18.42 2.39 0.23
C LEU A 120 -17.58 3.41 1.00
N THR A 121 -17.38 4.62 0.46
CA THR A 121 -16.45 5.55 1.09
C THR A 121 -16.98 6.96 1.16
N ARG A 122 -16.65 7.67 2.26
CA ARG A 122 -16.97 9.09 2.48
C ARG A 122 -15.71 9.93 2.60
N GLN A 123 -15.71 11.09 1.96
CA GLN A 123 -14.61 12.05 2.04
C GLN A 123 -15.04 13.45 1.61
N TRP A 124 -14.25 14.46 2.01
CA TRP A 124 -14.39 15.81 1.47
C TRP A 124 -13.72 15.93 0.11
N ILE A 125 -14.43 16.55 -0.84
CA ILE A 125 -13.91 17.05 -2.11
C ILE A 125 -14.16 18.55 -2.14
N CYS A 126 -13.17 19.33 -2.61
CA CYS A 126 -13.25 20.79 -2.67
C CYS A 126 -13.07 21.27 -4.11
N ILE A 127 -13.90 22.24 -4.51
CA ILE A 127 -13.80 22.94 -5.79
C ILE A 127 -13.38 24.38 -5.50
N ALA A 128 -12.20 24.77 -5.99
CA ALA A 128 -11.67 26.12 -5.74
C ALA A 128 -12.28 27.17 -6.68
N ASN A 129 -12.41 28.40 -6.18
CA ASN A 129 -12.87 29.59 -6.90
C ASN A 129 -14.30 29.44 -7.49
N MET A 130 -15.24 29.06 -6.65
CA MET A 130 -16.68 28.96 -6.94
C MET A 130 -17.44 30.04 -6.16
N ASP A 131 -17.14 31.32 -6.43
CA ASP A 131 -17.57 32.43 -5.57
C ASP A 131 -19.05 32.77 -5.70
N SER A 132 -19.62 32.57 -6.90
CA SER A 132 -21.00 32.99 -7.17
C SER A 132 -22.05 32.03 -6.60
N ALA A 133 -23.25 32.56 -6.29
CA ALA A 133 -24.41 31.76 -5.91
C ALA A 133 -24.85 30.80 -7.03
N GLU A 134 -24.74 31.25 -8.30
CA GLU A 134 -25.07 30.43 -9.45
C GLU A 134 -24.15 29.19 -9.58
N GLN A 135 -22.86 29.39 -9.42
CA GLN A 135 -21.89 28.29 -9.42
C GLN A 135 -22.15 27.29 -8.27
N PHE A 136 -22.50 27.78 -7.08
CA PHE A 136 -22.89 26.94 -5.96
C PHE A 136 -24.12 26.09 -6.31
N LYS A 137 -25.14 26.71 -6.88
CA LYS A 137 -26.35 26.00 -7.33
C LYS A 137 -26.09 24.99 -8.45
N GLN A 138 -25.11 25.23 -9.31
CA GLN A 138 -24.69 24.24 -10.30
C GLN A 138 -24.16 22.97 -9.63
N VAL A 139 -23.40 23.11 -8.53
CA VAL A 139 -22.88 21.96 -7.77
C VAL A 139 -24.03 21.20 -7.08
N GLU A 140 -25.01 21.91 -6.53
CA GLU A 140 -26.19 21.28 -5.89
C GLU A 140 -27.03 20.44 -6.88
N ASN A 141 -27.02 20.79 -8.16
CA ASN A 141 -27.76 20.09 -9.21
C ASN A 141 -26.99 19.00 -9.95
N LEU A 142 -25.75 18.68 -9.51
CA LEU A 142 -24.99 17.60 -10.12
C LEU A 142 -25.57 16.23 -9.76
N ASP A 143 -25.66 15.38 -10.77
CA ASP A 143 -25.97 13.95 -10.63
C ASP A 143 -24.77 13.13 -11.12
N ILE A 144 -24.04 12.57 -10.19
CA ILE A 144 -22.81 11.80 -10.47
C ILE A 144 -23.06 10.32 -10.19
N TYR A 145 -22.87 9.50 -11.20
CA TYR A 145 -23.10 8.05 -11.14
C TYR A 145 -22.51 7.41 -9.88
N LYS A 146 -23.30 6.65 -9.12
CA LYS A 146 -22.91 5.97 -7.86
C LYS A 146 -22.18 6.89 -6.87
N THR A 147 -22.67 8.12 -6.73
CA THR A 147 -22.04 9.13 -5.86
C THR A 147 -23.10 10.04 -5.30
N ASP A 148 -23.21 10.11 -3.98
CA ASP A 148 -24.16 10.96 -3.28
C ASP A 148 -23.43 12.15 -2.64
N PHE A 149 -24.02 13.33 -2.74
CA PHE A 149 -23.54 14.55 -2.09
C PHE A 149 -24.31 14.74 -0.79
N LEU A 150 -23.72 14.29 0.32
CA LEU A 150 -24.37 14.29 1.63
C LEU A 150 -24.43 15.68 2.25
N GLU A 151 -23.44 16.53 1.96
CA GLU A 151 -23.35 17.91 2.40
C GLU A 151 -22.65 18.75 1.35
N ILE A 152 -23.15 19.95 1.07
CA ILE A 152 -22.50 20.94 0.21
C ILE A 152 -22.42 22.24 1.00
N THR A 153 -21.22 22.77 1.15
CA THR A 153 -20.97 23.97 1.95
C THR A 153 -19.81 24.79 1.36
N ARG A 154 -19.48 25.90 2.01
CA ARG A 154 -18.39 26.76 1.58
C ARG A 154 -17.19 26.67 2.52
N GLY A 155 -15.99 26.93 1.98
CA GLY A 155 -14.76 26.97 2.75
C GLY A 155 -13.79 28.05 2.28
N ARG A 156 -13.08 28.65 3.23
CA ARG A 156 -12.09 29.69 2.94
C ARG A 156 -10.84 29.13 2.26
N LYS A 157 -10.44 27.91 2.61
CA LYS A 157 -9.22 27.25 2.09
C LYS A 157 -9.57 26.16 1.10
N LYS A 158 -8.73 25.95 0.11
CA LYS A 158 -8.77 24.78 -0.77
C LYS A 158 -8.18 23.58 -0.04
N LEU A 159 -8.85 22.42 -0.11
CA LEU A 159 -8.36 21.16 0.43
C LEU A 159 -7.19 20.63 -0.41
N ARG A 160 -6.16 20.12 0.25
CA ARG A 160 -4.95 19.60 -0.39
C ARG A 160 -4.66 18.17 0.06
N MET A 161 -3.95 17.44 -0.76
CA MET A 161 -3.46 16.09 -0.44
C MET A 161 -2.71 16.09 0.88
N GLY A 162 -3.00 15.11 1.75
CA GLY A 162 -2.40 14.93 3.07
C GLY A 162 -3.10 15.64 4.22
N GLN A 163 -4.10 16.49 3.95
CA GLN A 163 -4.85 17.23 4.97
C GLN A 163 -6.00 16.40 5.58
N LEU A 164 -5.67 15.22 6.09
CA LEU A 164 -6.56 14.38 6.88
C LEU A 164 -5.81 13.87 8.12
N LYS A 165 -6.51 13.59 9.19
CA LYS A 165 -5.97 12.96 10.40
C LYS A 165 -5.84 11.45 10.21
N GLY A 166 -6.86 10.84 9.64
CA GLY A 166 -6.94 9.40 9.49
C GLY A 166 -8.19 8.95 8.73
N ASN A 167 -8.52 7.70 8.90
CA ASN A 167 -9.74 7.11 8.38
C ASN A 167 -10.42 6.25 9.43
N LYS A 168 -11.75 6.32 9.49
CA LYS A 168 -12.61 5.41 10.22
C LYS A 168 -13.05 4.29 9.30
N PHE A 169 -13.02 3.06 9.78
CA PHE A 169 -13.42 1.87 9.05
C PHE A 169 -14.59 1.20 9.77
N ARG A 170 -15.50 0.65 8.98
CA ARG A 170 -16.50 -0.34 9.39
C ARG A 170 -16.42 -1.48 8.41
N ILE A 171 -15.99 -2.65 8.86
CA ILE A 171 -15.69 -3.77 7.97
C ILE A 171 -16.46 -4.98 8.47
N LEU A 172 -17.28 -5.55 7.59
CA LEU A 172 -17.98 -6.79 7.85
C LEU A 172 -17.11 -7.98 7.42
N ILE A 173 -16.79 -8.82 8.39
CA ILE A 173 -16.04 -10.07 8.20
C ILE A 173 -17.05 -11.20 8.13
N ARG A 174 -17.15 -11.85 6.98
CA ARG A 174 -18.10 -12.91 6.67
C ARG A 174 -17.45 -14.29 6.73
N ASP A 175 -18.23 -15.32 6.47
CA ASP A 175 -17.78 -16.72 6.34
C ASP A 175 -17.09 -17.21 7.63
N LEU A 176 -17.74 -16.99 8.76
CA LEU A 176 -17.30 -17.37 10.10
C LEU A 176 -18.12 -18.56 10.62
N ASP A 177 -17.48 -19.54 11.26
CA ASP A 177 -18.13 -20.72 11.81
C ASP A 177 -19.02 -20.39 13.04
N ASP A 178 -18.58 -19.47 13.88
CA ASP A 178 -19.27 -19.01 15.09
C ASP A 178 -19.12 -17.49 15.22
N ILE A 179 -20.18 -16.76 14.88
CA ILE A 179 -20.18 -15.32 14.79
C ILE A 179 -20.01 -14.67 16.17
N GLU A 180 -20.70 -15.18 17.21
CA GLU A 180 -20.65 -14.60 18.55
C GLU A 180 -19.26 -14.77 19.18
N LYS A 181 -18.71 -16.00 19.15
CA LYS A 181 -17.35 -16.26 19.61
C LYS A 181 -16.32 -15.46 18.83
N SER A 182 -16.48 -15.35 17.51
CA SER A 182 -15.58 -14.56 16.66
C SER A 182 -15.63 -13.09 16.99
N ALA A 183 -16.81 -12.55 17.33
CA ALA A 183 -16.94 -11.15 17.75
C ALA A 183 -16.22 -10.88 19.07
N ASP A 184 -16.32 -11.77 20.03
CA ASP A 184 -15.60 -11.67 21.32
C ASP A 184 -14.08 -11.66 21.10
N VAL A 185 -13.56 -12.65 20.35
CA VAL A 185 -12.13 -12.73 20.01
C VAL A 185 -11.65 -11.49 19.24
N ALA A 186 -12.39 -11.06 18.25
CA ALA A 186 -12.06 -9.86 17.47
C ALA A 186 -11.99 -8.61 18.37
N ASN A 187 -12.94 -8.47 19.30
CA ASN A 187 -12.99 -7.36 20.24
C ASN A 187 -11.82 -7.37 21.23
N GLU A 188 -11.41 -8.54 21.71
CA GLU A 188 -10.20 -8.69 22.56
C GLU A 188 -8.94 -8.27 21.80
N VAL A 189 -8.76 -8.77 20.57
CA VAL A 189 -7.65 -8.38 19.69
C VAL A 189 -7.62 -6.88 19.47
N LEU A 190 -8.75 -6.28 19.12
CA LEU A 190 -8.83 -4.83 18.86
C LEU A 190 -8.49 -4.00 20.11
N LYS A 191 -8.93 -4.41 21.31
CA LYS A 191 -8.57 -3.76 22.56
C LYS A 191 -7.07 -3.88 22.88
N GLU A 192 -6.46 -5.02 22.61
CA GLU A 192 -5.02 -5.19 22.76
C GLU A 192 -4.26 -4.25 21.80
N LEU A 193 -4.71 -4.14 20.55
CA LEU A 193 -4.11 -3.25 19.55
C LEU A 193 -4.26 -1.76 19.90
N GLU A 194 -5.32 -1.34 20.60
CA GLU A 194 -5.43 0.03 21.09
C GLU A 194 -4.31 0.40 22.07
N VAL A 195 -3.81 -0.56 22.83
CA VAL A 195 -2.71 -0.37 23.80
C VAL A 195 -1.34 -0.56 23.15
N THR A 196 -1.16 -1.65 22.41
CA THR A 196 0.14 -1.99 21.84
C THR A 196 0.47 -1.22 20.57
N GLY A 197 -0.55 -0.80 19.82
CA GLY A 197 -0.43 -0.36 18.44
C GLY A 197 -0.36 -1.54 17.47
N VAL A 198 -0.46 -1.24 16.20
CA VAL A 198 -0.44 -2.20 15.10
C VAL A 198 0.91 -2.16 14.40
N PRO A 199 1.58 -3.31 14.16
CA PRO A 199 2.82 -3.34 13.37
C PRO A 199 2.61 -2.70 12.00
N ASN A 200 3.51 -1.80 11.62
CA ASN A 200 3.33 -0.96 10.42
C ASN A 200 3.78 -1.66 9.13
N TYR A 201 3.38 -2.92 8.97
CA TYR A 201 3.70 -3.72 7.80
C TYR A 201 3.19 -3.10 6.50
N TYR A 202 3.97 -3.28 5.43
CA TYR A 202 3.47 -3.09 4.08
C TYR A 202 2.66 -4.31 3.65
N GLY A 203 1.42 -4.08 3.22
CA GLY A 203 0.54 -5.13 2.72
C GLY A 203 0.79 -5.50 1.25
N TRP A 204 0.06 -6.49 0.76
CA TRP A 204 0.14 -7.07 -0.58
C TRP A 204 0.10 -6.08 -1.73
N GLN A 205 -0.69 -5.00 -1.61
CA GLN A 205 -0.78 -3.94 -2.64
C GLN A 205 0.58 -3.31 -2.97
N ARG A 206 1.54 -3.36 -2.04
CA ARG A 206 2.88 -2.83 -2.25
C ARG A 206 3.71 -3.68 -3.20
N PHE A 207 3.40 -4.97 -3.28
CA PHE A 207 4.19 -5.97 -3.96
C PHE A 207 3.59 -6.43 -5.29
N GLY A 208 2.38 -5.93 -5.63
CA GLY A 208 1.68 -6.19 -6.89
C GLY A 208 0.67 -7.33 -6.79
N LYS A 209 -0.38 -7.24 -7.60
CA LYS A 209 -1.41 -8.27 -7.81
C LYS A 209 -1.77 -8.32 -9.30
N PRO A 210 -2.07 -9.49 -9.81
CA PRO A 210 -2.10 -10.82 -9.18
C PRO A 210 -0.72 -11.41 -8.87
N ARG A 211 0.34 -10.94 -9.55
CA ARG A 211 1.71 -11.41 -9.35
C ARG A 211 2.42 -10.59 -8.28
N THR A 212 2.76 -11.23 -7.18
CA THR A 212 3.48 -10.60 -6.08
C THR A 212 5.00 -10.62 -6.36
N ASN A 213 5.43 -9.94 -7.41
CA ASN A 213 6.81 -9.98 -7.89
C ASN A 213 7.54 -8.63 -7.92
N THR A 214 6.87 -7.53 -7.60
CA THR A 214 7.44 -6.18 -7.69
C THR A 214 8.73 -6.04 -6.86
N HIS A 215 8.78 -6.64 -5.66
CA HIS A 215 9.96 -6.66 -4.81
C HIS A 215 11.08 -7.51 -5.39
N LEU A 216 10.77 -8.62 -6.06
CA LEU A 216 11.76 -9.48 -6.71
C LEU A 216 12.47 -8.75 -7.87
N VAL A 217 11.73 -7.94 -8.63
CA VAL A 217 12.33 -7.05 -9.63
C VAL A 217 13.26 -6.03 -8.96
N GLY A 218 12.83 -5.45 -7.83
CA GLY A 218 13.63 -4.52 -7.05
C GLY A 218 14.90 -5.13 -6.49
N GLU A 219 14.82 -6.38 -6.01
CA GLU A 219 15.98 -7.16 -5.57
C GLU A 219 17.03 -7.29 -6.68
N ALA A 220 16.62 -7.79 -7.85
CA ALA A 220 17.52 -7.95 -8.98
C ALA A 220 18.16 -6.61 -9.42
N LEU A 221 17.40 -5.51 -9.37
CA LEU A 221 17.96 -4.17 -9.66
C LEU A 221 19.03 -3.76 -8.65
N ILE A 222 18.81 -3.99 -7.36
CA ILE A 222 19.78 -3.66 -6.29
C ILE A 222 21.04 -4.55 -6.41
N GLN A 223 20.86 -5.82 -6.79
CA GLN A 223 21.96 -6.75 -7.07
C GLN A 223 22.67 -6.46 -8.41
N ASN A 224 22.25 -5.42 -9.15
CA ASN A 224 22.76 -5.04 -10.47
C ASN A 224 22.61 -6.12 -11.55
N ASP A 225 21.63 -7.04 -11.41
CA ASP A 225 21.27 -8.02 -12.42
C ASP A 225 20.07 -7.51 -13.22
N LEU A 226 20.37 -6.75 -14.31
CA LEU A 226 19.34 -6.12 -15.13
C LEU A 226 18.58 -7.16 -15.98
N ALA A 227 19.25 -8.24 -16.39
CA ALA A 227 18.62 -9.32 -17.15
C ALA A 227 17.58 -10.03 -16.29
N GLU A 228 17.95 -10.41 -15.05
CA GLU A 228 17.04 -11.03 -14.11
C GLU A 228 15.89 -10.08 -13.70
N ALA A 229 16.15 -8.78 -13.52
CA ALA A 229 15.11 -7.81 -13.25
C ALA A 229 14.04 -7.78 -14.35
N VAL A 230 14.47 -7.79 -15.62
CA VAL A 230 13.55 -7.84 -16.76
C VAL A 230 12.83 -9.19 -16.82
N ARG A 231 13.54 -10.31 -16.62
CA ARG A 231 12.96 -11.66 -16.59
C ARG A 231 11.87 -11.78 -15.52
N ARG A 232 12.13 -11.31 -14.29
CA ARG A 232 11.14 -11.33 -13.20
C ARG A 232 9.90 -10.50 -13.50
N TYR A 233 10.02 -9.44 -14.28
CA TYR A 233 8.89 -8.60 -14.64
C TYR A 233 8.12 -9.13 -15.85
N VAL A 234 8.80 -9.49 -16.94
CA VAL A 234 8.22 -9.89 -18.22
C VAL A 234 7.90 -11.38 -18.28
N GLY A 235 8.85 -12.23 -17.91
CA GLY A 235 8.74 -13.68 -17.83
C GLY A 235 8.15 -14.18 -16.51
N ASN A 236 8.58 -15.35 -16.07
CA ASN A 236 8.22 -15.92 -14.78
C ASN A 236 6.69 -16.10 -14.61
N PRO A 237 6.06 -17.02 -15.38
CA PRO A 237 4.59 -17.22 -15.35
C PRO A 237 4.11 -17.58 -13.95
N SER A 238 2.90 -17.15 -13.61
CA SER A 238 2.25 -17.41 -12.31
C SER A 238 0.90 -18.10 -12.53
N GLU A 239 0.55 -19.03 -11.66
CA GLU A 239 -0.73 -19.73 -11.69
C GLU A 239 -1.93 -18.78 -11.46
N ASP A 240 -1.68 -17.64 -10.82
CA ASP A 240 -2.69 -16.59 -10.57
C ASP A 240 -3.06 -15.76 -11.81
N GLU A 241 -2.39 -16.00 -12.95
CA GLU A 241 -2.65 -15.30 -14.20
C GLU A 241 -3.47 -16.15 -15.19
N SER A 242 -4.09 -15.48 -16.18
CA SER A 242 -4.73 -16.19 -17.29
C SER A 242 -3.73 -17.06 -18.07
N LEU A 243 -4.20 -18.17 -18.65
CA LEU A 243 -3.36 -19.05 -19.46
C LEU A 243 -2.64 -18.30 -20.59
N GLU A 244 -3.29 -17.30 -21.22
CA GLU A 244 -2.68 -16.47 -22.26
C GLU A 244 -1.48 -15.68 -21.74
N ASN A 245 -1.62 -15.09 -20.55
CA ASN A 245 -0.52 -14.38 -19.90
C ASN A 245 0.62 -15.32 -19.53
N GLN A 246 0.30 -16.49 -18.97
CA GLN A 246 1.31 -17.52 -18.64
C GLN A 246 2.08 -17.95 -19.88
N GLN A 247 1.41 -18.21 -21.00
CA GLN A 247 2.03 -18.57 -22.27
C GLN A 247 2.93 -17.46 -22.83
N ALA A 248 2.48 -16.21 -22.73
CA ALA A 248 3.27 -15.06 -23.16
C ALA A 248 4.58 -14.93 -22.36
N ARG A 249 4.52 -15.16 -21.02
CA ARG A 249 5.67 -15.13 -20.13
C ARG A 249 6.60 -16.31 -20.34
N GLN A 250 6.05 -17.49 -20.57
CA GLN A 250 6.84 -18.69 -20.87
C GLN A 250 7.61 -18.51 -22.19
N ALA A 251 6.98 -17.98 -23.23
CA ALA A 251 7.66 -17.67 -24.48
C ALA A 251 8.85 -16.70 -24.29
N TYR A 252 8.73 -15.74 -23.36
CA TYR A 252 9.86 -14.89 -22.99
C TYR A 252 10.99 -15.69 -22.31
N ASP A 253 10.66 -16.53 -21.35
CA ASP A 253 11.65 -17.37 -20.62
C ASP A 253 12.31 -18.39 -21.55
N ASP A 254 11.61 -18.84 -22.61
CA ASP A 254 12.14 -19.69 -23.68
C ASP A 254 13.02 -18.92 -24.68
N GLY A 255 13.13 -17.60 -24.56
CA GLY A 255 13.94 -16.74 -25.43
C GLY A 255 13.24 -16.28 -26.72
N ASP A 256 11.97 -16.64 -26.94
CA ASP A 256 11.19 -16.25 -28.12
C ASP A 256 10.46 -14.93 -27.86
N LEU A 257 11.18 -13.82 -28.07
CA LEU A 257 10.68 -12.46 -27.79
C LEU A 257 9.51 -12.07 -28.70
N GLU A 258 9.53 -12.48 -29.97
CA GLU A 258 8.50 -12.21 -30.97
C GLU A 258 7.19 -12.88 -30.57
N LYS A 259 7.25 -14.17 -30.27
CA LYS A 259 6.07 -14.94 -29.81
C LYS A 259 5.54 -14.43 -28.47
N SER A 260 6.43 -14.08 -27.54
CA SER A 260 6.04 -13.47 -26.26
C SER A 260 5.24 -12.19 -26.52
N LEU A 261 5.73 -11.29 -27.39
CA LEU A 261 5.05 -10.04 -27.74
C LEU A 261 3.69 -10.26 -28.41
N GLU A 262 3.57 -11.27 -29.27
CA GLU A 262 2.33 -11.64 -29.95
C GLU A 262 1.26 -12.11 -28.96
N LEU A 263 1.64 -12.99 -28.03
CA LEU A 263 0.74 -13.57 -27.04
C LEU A 263 0.30 -12.60 -25.95
N MET A 264 1.05 -11.51 -25.69
CA MET A 264 0.72 -10.55 -24.65
C MET A 264 -0.63 -9.88 -24.89
N GLY A 265 -1.53 -9.92 -23.88
CA GLY A 265 -2.84 -9.26 -23.90
C GLY A 265 -2.79 -7.74 -23.73
N LYS A 266 -3.97 -7.08 -23.78
CA LYS A 266 -4.09 -5.62 -23.59
C LYS A 266 -3.59 -5.17 -22.20
N GLY A 267 -3.74 -6.01 -21.15
CA GLY A 267 -3.31 -5.73 -19.77
C GLY A 267 -1.80 -5.66 -19.60
N MET A 268 -1.02 -6.29 -20.48
CA MET A 268 0.46 -6.37 -20.41
C MET A 268 1.16 -5.19 -21.11
N ARG A 269 0.65 -3.99 -20.90
CA ARG A 269 1.15 -2.79 -21.61
C ARG A 269 2.64 -2.52 -21.36
N TYR A 270 3.09 -2.66 -20.12
CA TYR A 270 4.45 -2.33 -19.72
C TYR A 270 5.43 -3.42 -20.13
N GLU A 271 5.03 -4.67 -20.01
CA GLU A 271 5.78 -5.82 -20.51
C GLU A 271 6.01 -5.69 -22.03
N LYS A 272 4.96 -5.35 -22.79
CA LYS A 272 5.07 -5.06 -24.24
C LYS A 272 6.08 -3.96 -24.56
N MET A 273 6.15 -2.90 -23.74
CA MET A 273 7.13 -1.83 -23.93
C MET A 273 8.56 -2.37 -23.78
N MET A 274 8.81 -3.20 -22.77
CA MET A 274 10.12 -3.79 -22.52
C MET A 274 10.51 -4.78 -23.62
N VAL A 275 9.63 -5.72 -23.98
CA VAL A 275 9.92 -6.72 -25.03
C VAL A 275 10.17 -6.07 -26.38
N ARG A 276 9.39 -5.05 -26.77
CA ARG A 276 9.65 -4.29 -28.01
C ARG A 276 11.02 -3.63 -28.01
N GLN A 277 11.46 -3.12 -26.86
CA GLN A 277 12.81 -2.53 -26.76
C GLN A 277 13.90 -3.62 -26.89
N LEU A 278 13.71 -4.78 -26.27
CA LEU A 278 14.64 -5.91 -26.39
C LEU A 278 14.72 -6.42 -27.84
N ILE A 279 13.59 -6.62 -28.54
CA ILE A 279 13.56 -6.98 -29.97
C ILE A 279 14.30 -5.96 -30.84
N LYS A 280 14.16 -4.66 -30.52
CA LYS A 280 14.89 -3.62 -31.24
C LYS A 280 16.39 -3.69 -31.01
N ASP A 281 16.81 -4.00 -29.79
CA ASP A 281 18.23 -4.08 -29.45
C ASP A 281 18.86 -5.41 -29.88
N SER A 282 18.13 -6.54 -29.87
CA SER A 282 18.60 -7.85 -30.37
C SER A 282 18.97 -7.83 -31.86
N LYS A 283 18.36 -6.94 -32.67
CA LYS A 283 18.73 -6.74 -34.08
C LYS A 283 20.13 -6.13 -34.26
N LYS A 284 20.74 -5.62 -33.19
CA LYS A 284 22.07 -4.99 -33.21
C LYS A 284 23.18 -5.91 -32.69
N GLY A 285 22.82 -7.03 -32.08
CA GLY A 285 23.73 -7.99 -31.47
C GLY A 285 23.08 -8.76 -30.31
N GLU A 286 23.86 -9.47 -29.55
CA GLU A 286 23.41 -10.13 -28.32
C GLU A 286 22.86 -9.11 -27.30
N LEU A 287 21.89 -9.56 -26.51
CA LEU A 287 21.32 -8.74 -25.45
C LEU A 287 22.32 -8.63 -24.30
N ASP A 288 22.88 -7.47 -24.12
CA ASP A 288 23.80 -7.10 -23.05
C ASP A 288 23.09 -6.26 -21.95
N ASP A 289 23.82 -5.91 -20.90
CA ASP A 289 23.32 -5.02 -19.83
C ASP A 289 22.70 -3.72 -20.36
N LYS A 290 23.21 -3.17 -21.47
CA LYS A 290 22.70 -1.94 -22.05
C LYS A 290 21.32 -2.17 -22.69
N ALA A 291 21.09 -3.32 -23.32
CA ALA A 291 19.79 -3.69 -23.88
C ALA A 291 18.75 -3.84 -22.76
N TYR A 292 19.09 -4.50 -21.65
CA TYR A 292 18.20 -4.64 -20.51
C TYR A 292 17.95 -3.30 -19.81
N MET A 293 18.97 -2.44 -19.67
CA MET A 293 18.81 -1.07 -19.17
C MET A 293 17.83 -0.26 -20.03
N ASN A 294 17.95 -0.36 -21.35
CA ASN A 294 17.02 0.30 -22.28
C ASN A 294 15.60 -0.21 -22.12
N ALA A 295 15.40 -1.52 -21.91
CA ALA A 295 14.11 -2.12 -21.65
C ALA A 295 13.47 -1.56 -20.36
N ILE A 296 14.23 -1.44 -19.29
CA ILE A 296 13.75 -0.85 -18.03
C ILE A 296 13.45 0.66 -18.23
N HIS A 297 14.28 1.39 -18.96
CA HIS A 297 14.05 2.80 -19.27
C HIS A 297 12.82 3.06 -20.15
N ALA A 298 12.32 2.06 -20.88
CA ALA A 298 11.06 2.17 -21.62
C ALA A 298 9.84 2.34 -20.69
N LEU A 299 9.97 1.93 -19.41
CA LEU A 299 8.92 2.10 -18.42
C LEU A 299 8.83 3.55 -17.90
N PRO A 300 7.64 3.99 -17.44
CA PRO A 300 7.52 5.28 -16.74
C PRO A 300 8.43 5.35 -15.51
N LYS A 301 9.10 6.50 -15.31
CA LYS A 301 10.02 6.70 -14.17
C LYS A 301 9.43 6.35 -12.79
N PRO A 302 8.16 6.67 -12.47
CA PRO A 302 7.57 6.26 -11.20
C PRO A 302 7.51 4.75 -11.03
N LEU A 303 7.22 3.99 -12.09
CA LEU A 303 7.17 2.54 -12.06
C LEU A 303 8.57 1.94 -11.84
N GLN A 304 9.60 2.46 -12.52
CA GLN A 304 10.98 2.02 -12.30
C GLN A 304 11.39 2.15 -10.83
N ARG A 305 11.09 3.30 -10.18
CA ARG A 305 11.40 3.54 -8.77
C ARG A 305 10.59 2.66 -7.82
N MET A 306 9.37 2.31 -8.22
CA MET A 306 8.49 1.47 -7.40
C MET A 306 9.11 0.10 -7.11
N PHE A 307 9.87 -0.47 -8.02
CA PHE A 307 10.54 -1.75 -7.83
C PHE A 307 11.53 -1.71 -6.66
N VAL A 308 12.44 -0.77 -6.66
CA VAL A 308 13.41 -0.58 -5.56
C VAL A 308 12.71 -0.32 -4.23
N HIS A 309 11.68 0.54 -4.25
CA HIS A 309 10.89 0.82 -3.04
C HIS A 309 10.11 -0.40 -2.54
N ALA A 310 9.67 -1.30 -3.44
CA ALA A 310 8.99 -2.53 -3.04
C ALA A 310 9.97 -3.47 -2.31
N TYR A 311 11.20 -3.60 -2.80
CA TYR A 311 12.21 -4.40 -2.12
C TYR A 311 12.60 -3.80 -0.76
N GLN A 312 12.77 -2.48 -0.66
CA GLN A 312 12.94 -1.82 0.63
C GLN A 312 11.78 -2.12 1.60
N SER A 313 10.55 -2.18 1.09
CA SER A 313 9.36 -2.50 1.90
C SER A 313 9.34 -3.96 2.36
N TYR A 314 9.87 -4.87 1.53
CA TYR A 314 10.03 -6.28 1.85
C TYR A 314 11.04 -6.48 2.99
N LEU A 315 12.21 -5.87 2.91
CA LEU A 315 13.22 -5.87 3.96
C LEU A 315 12.71 -5.20 5.25
N PHE A 316 11.97 -4.10 5.11
CA PHE A 316 11.33 -3.41 6.24
C PHE A 316 10.38 -4.34 7.00
N ASN A 317 9.58 -5.15 6.31
CA ASN A 317 8.67 -6.09 6.95
C ASN A 317 9.42 -7.13 7.78
N ASP A 318 10.60 -7.62 7.34
CA ASP A 318 11.43 -8.53 8.13
C ASP A 318 11.93 -7.84 9.42
N VAL A 319 12.42 -6.61 9.32
CA VAL A 319 12.85 -5.85 10.50
C VAL A 319 11.68 -5.65 11.48
N VAL A 320 10.48 -5.31 10.96
CA VAL A 320 9.27 -5.19 11.80
C VAL A 320 8.94 -6.51 12.48
N SER A 321 9.01 -7.65 11.77
CA SER A 321 8.74 -8.98 12.34
C SER A 321 9.66 -9.30 13.52
N ARG A 322 10.97 -9.10 13.35
CA ARG A 322 11.94 -9.30 14.45
C ARG A 322 11.71 -8.32 15.61
N ARG A 323 11.28 -7.10 15.30
CA ARG A 323 11.00 -6.09 16.32
C ARG A 323 9.69 -6.34 17.07
N VAL A 324 8.71 -7.03 16.47
CA VAL A 324 7.51 -7.52 17.16
C VAL A 324 7.89 -8.47 18.29
N GLU A 325 8.81 -9.40 18.06
CA GLU A 325 9.32 -10.35 19.07
C GLU A 325 10.01 -9.63 20.25
N MET A 326 10.62 -8.47 19.98
CA MET A 326 11.25 -7.64 21.02
C MET A 326 10.27 -6.71 21.76
N GLY A 327 9.04 -6.55 21.25
CA GLY A 327 7.99 -5.65 21.74
C GLY A 327 7.97 -4.30 21.01
N ILE A 328 6.91 -4.06 20.21
CA ILE A 328 6.78 -2.84 19.38
C ILE A 328 6.43 -1.56 20.14
N ASN A 329 5.86 -1.72 21.31
CA ASN A 329 5.44 -0.64 22.22
C ASN A 329 6.45 -0.42 23.37
N LYS A 330 7.63 -1.00 23.29
CA LYS A 330 8.68 -0.84 24.32
C LYS A 330 9.82 -0.02 23.77
N PHE A 331 10.28 0.93 24.58
CA PHE A 331 11.58 1.57 24.35
C PHE A 331 12.69 0.54 24.57
N ILE A 332 13.61 0.46 23.64
CA ILE A 332 14.83 -0.32 23.79
C ILE A 332 16.00 0.63 23.61
N GLU A 333 16.99 0.55 24.49
CA GLU A 333 18.18 1.39 24.41
C GLU A 333 18.84 1.28 23.03
N GLY A 334 19.04 2.43 22.42
CA GLY A 334 19.54 2.55 21.05
C GLY A 334 18.45 2.81 19.99
N ASP A 335 17.18 2.69 20.32
CA ASP A 335 16.09 3.04 19.41
C ASP A 335 16.22 4.46 18.85
N ILE A 336 15.89 4.64 17.59
CA ILE A 336 15.67 5.96 17.01
C ILE A 336 14.18 6.25 17.06
N ILE A 337 13.82 7.27 17.83
CA ILE A 337 12.45 7.66 18.14
C ILE A 337 12.07 8.89 17.31
N ILE A 338 10.86 8.88 16.73
CA ILE A 338 10.29 10.03 16.02
C ILE A 338 8.95 10.43 16.61
N ASP A 339 8.63 11.73 16.52
CA ASP A 339 7.29 12.25 16.82
C ASP A 339 6.31 12.04 15.64
N ASN A 340 5.07 12.45 15.81
CA ASN A 340 4.03 12.35 14.78
C ASN A 340 4.28 13.31 13.58
N GLY A 341 5.27 14.20 13.67
CA GLY A 341 5.77 15.07 12.60
C GLY A 341 6.99 14.47 11.87
N GLU A 342 7.39 13.25 12.22
CA GLU A 342 8.58 12.54 11.70
C GLU A 342 9.92 13.21 12.10
N HIS A 343 9.94 14.00 13.19
CA HIS A 343 11.16 14.57 13.73
C HIS A 343 11.79 13.63 14.76
N ILE A 344 13.12 13.46 14.69
CA ILE A 344 13.85 12.64 15.67
C ILE A 344 13.85 13.33 17.02
N ILE A 345 13.37 12.62 18.05
CA ILE A 345 13.40 13.07 19.43
C ILE A 345 14.66 12.55 20.13
N ARG A 346 15.33 13.42 20.88
CA ARG A 346 16.58 13.11 21.59
C ARG A 346 16.53 13.61 23.03
N ASP A 347 17.53 13.20 23.81
CA ASP A 347 17.80 13.73 25.15
C ASP A 347 16.67 13.50 26.16
N LYS A 348 16.05 12.31 26.09
CA LYS A 348 15.06 11.82 27.03
C LYS A 348 15.58 10.62 27.82
N THR A 349 15.12 10.44 29.06
CA THR A 349 15.38 9.22 29.83
C THR A 349 14.58 8.04 29.26
N PRO A 350 14.96 6.77 29.54
CA PRO A 350 14.19 5.62 29.12
C PRO A 350 12.72 5.66 29.57
N GLU A 351 12.47 6.16 30.78
CA GLU A 351 11.13 6.29 31.37
C GLU A 351 10.30 7.34 30.62
N GLU A 352 10.90 8.50 30.30
CA GLU A 352 10.24 9.55 29.50
C GLU A 352 9.91 9.06 28.09
N TYR A 353 10.83 8.31 27.45
CA TYR A 353 10.53 7.71 26.13
C TYR A 353 9.38 6.72 26.23
N GLN A 354 9.37 5.85 27.25
CA GLN A 354 8.31 4.87 27.41
C GLN A 354 6.94 5.53 27.62
N GLU A 355 6.86 6.57 28.46
CA GLU A 355 5.62 7.32 28.68
C GLU A 355 5.08 7.94 27.38
N LEU A 356 5.95 8.58 26.58
CA LEU A 356 5.56 9.15 25.29
C LEU A 356 5.15 8.09 24.27
N ILE A 357 5.80 6.91 24.30
CA ILE A 357 5.45 5.76 23.45
C ILE A 357 4.07 5.23 23.86
N ASP A 358 3.80 5.06 25.15
CA ASP A 358 2.52 4.53 25.66
C ASP A 358 1.36 5.46 25.26
N ASN A 359 1.59 6.77 25.21
CA ASN A 359 0.62 7.78 24.80
C ASN A 359 0.53 7.97 23.27
N PHE A 360 1.30 7.23 22.45
CA PHE A 360 1.40 7.41 21.00
C PHE A 360 1.83 8.81 20.53
N GLU A 361 2.51 9.58 21.39
CA GLU A 361 3.08 10.88 21.04
C GLU A 361 4.34 10.71 20.19
N VAL A 362 5.07 9.61 20.43
CA VAL A 362 6.26 9.21 19.68
C VAL A 362 6.23 7.72 19.35
N ASN A 363 7.04 7.31 18.40
CA ASN A 363 7.16 5.90 18.02
C ASN A 363 8.63 5.50 17.78
N PRO A 364 9.02 4.29 18.18
CA PRO A 364 10.22 3.65 17.68
C PRO A 364 10.15 3.50 16.17
N THR A 365 11.31 3.54 15.52
CA THR A 365 11.39 3.42 14.06
C THR A 365 12.27 2.26 13.64
N VAL A 366 12.06 1.81 12.41
CA VAL A 366 12.93 0.86 11.73
C VAL A 366 13.29 1.37 10.34
N PRO A 367 14.43 0.93 9.73
CA PRO A 367 14.90 1.47 8.48
C PRO A 367 14.10 0.94 7.28
N LEU A 368 13.73 1.83 6.38
CA LEU A 368 13.67 1.52 4.96
C LEU A 368 15.09 1.68 4.44
N TYR A 369 15.79 0.57 4.18
CA TYR A 369 17.22 0.59 3.87
C TYR A 369 17.56 1.47 2.69
N GLY A 370 18.77 2.01 2.70
CA GLY A 370 19.29 2.89 1.68
C GLY A 370 20.66 3.40 2.06
N THR A 371 21.32 4.16 1.16
CA THR A 371 22.73 4.56 1.30
C THR A 371 23.01 5.40 2.53
N LYS A 372 22.02 6.18 3.03
CA LYS A 372 22.24 7.17 4.11
C LYS A 372 21.39 6.96 5.35
N VAL A 373 20.49 5.99 5.37
CA VAL A 373 19.65 5.75 6.55
C VAL A 373 20.53 5.34 7.74
N PRO A 374 20.40 5.98 8.91
CA PRO A 374 21.15 5.56 10.09
C PRO A 374 20.58 4.23 10.63
N PHE A 375 21.44 3.36 11.12
CA PHE A 375 21.04 2.26 11.99
C PHE A 375 20.76 2.76 13.40
N ALA A 376 19.91 2.07 14.13
CA ALA A 376 19.74 2.24 15.57
C ALA A 376 21.03 1.87 16.33
N GLY A 377 21.07 2.13 17.62
CA GLY A 377 22.14 1.70 18.51
C GLY A 377 21.90 0.34 19.15
N GLY A 378 22.90 -0.17 19.87
CA GLY A 378 22.79 -1.37 20.70
C GLY A 378 22.20 -2.58 19.97
N LYS A 379 21.42 -3.37 20.70
CA LYS A 379 20.78 -4.61 20.17
C LYS A 379 19.85 -4.37 18.98
N VAL A 380 19.17 -3.22 18.95
CA VAL A 380 18.28 -2.87 17.84
C VAL A 380 19.09 -2.65 16.55
N GLY A 381 20.19 -1.92 16.67
CA GLY A 381 21.09 -1.69 15.52
C GLY A 381 21.78 -2.94 15.04
N GLU A 382 22.16 -3.86 15.93
CA GLU A 382 22.71 -5.17 15.59
C GLU A 382 21.69 -6.01 14.81
N MET A 383 20.44 -6.03 15.26
CA MET A 383 19.33 -6.71 14.58
C MET A 383 19.08 -6.08 13.20
N GLU A 384 19.03 -4.76 13.09
CA GLU A 384 18.84 -4.08 11.79
C GLU A 384 19.97 -4.42 10.80
N LYS A 385 21.22 -4.49 11.25
CA LYS A 385 22.36 -4.91 10.42
C LYS A 385 22.26 -6.37 10.00
N SER A 386 21.95 -7.25 10.98
CA SER A 386 21.82 -8.68 10.71
C SER A 386 20.75 -9.02 9.67
N VAL A 387 19.64 -8.25 9.62
CA VAL A 387 18.64 -8.39 8.56
C VAL A 387 19.28 -8.09 7.21
N LEU A 388 19.94 -6.94 7.04
CA LEU A 388 20.55 -6.56 5.76
C LEU A 388 21.59 -7.59 5.31
N GLU A 389 22.44 -8.03 6.24
CA GLU A 389 23.49 -9.05 6.01
C GLU A 389 22.89 -10.41 5.62
N SER A 390 21.74 -10.81 6.18
CA SER A 390 21.06 -12.08 5.87
C SER A 390 20.59 -12.17 4.41
N TYR A 391 20.40 -11.02 3.74
CA TYR A 391 20.13 -10.92 2.31
C TYR A 391 21.40 -10.71 1.46
N GLY A 392 22.59 -10.79 2.07
CA GLY A 392 23.86 -10.56 1.38
C GLY A 392 24.05 -9.13 0.88
N LEU A 393 23.42 -8.15 1.55
CA LEU A 393 23.39 -6.75 1.12
C LEU A 393 24.18 -5.84 2.04
N GLU A 394 24.68 -4.76 1.44
CA GLU A 394 25.24 -3.60 2.13
C GLU A 394 24.44 -2.34 1.77
N LYS A 395 24.62 -1.27 2.56
CA LYS A 395 23.95 0.03 2.27
C LYS A 395 24.35 0.61 0.92
N SER A 396 25.56 0.36 0.45
CA SER A 396 26.09 0.76 -0.86
C SER A 396 25.32 0.18 -2.04
N ASP A 397 24.71 -1.02 -1.90
CA ASP A 397 23.96 -1.65 -3.00
C ASP A 397 22.74 -0.82 -3.41
N PHE A 398 22.20 -0.04 -2.48
CA PHE A 398 21.11 0.88 -2.75
C PHE A 398 21.51 2.12 -3.60
N GLU A 399 22.77 2.24 -4.02
CA GLU A 399 23.18 3.18 -5.07
C GLU A 399 22.70 2.75 -6.45
N VAL A 400 22.47 1.41 -6.64
CA VAL A 400 22.10 0.79 -7.90
C VAL A 400 23.04 1.24 -9.03
N PRO A 401 24.33 0.86 -8.99
CA PRO A 401 25.38 1.44 -9.83
C PRO A 401 25.08 1.42 -11.34
N LYS A 402 24.44 0.35 -11.87
CA LYS A 402 24.03 0.29 -13.27
C LYS A 402 22.86 1.23 -13.62
N MET A 403 22.07 1.64 -12.61
CA MET A 403 20.93 2.56 -12.78
C MET A 403 20.86 3.59 -11.63
N PRO A 404 21.82 4.51 -11.49
CA PRO A 404 21.96 5.39 -10.30
C PRO A 404 20.73 6.28 -10.01
N ARG A 405 19.88 6.53 -11.02
CA ARG A 405 18.63 7.29 -10.87
C ARG A 405 17.56 6.54 -10.04
N LEU A 406 17.74 5.24 -9.85
CA LEU A 406 16.87 4.37 -9.04
C LEU A 406 17.41 4.23 -7.61
N GLY A 407 18.62 4.67 -7.34
CA GLY A 407 19.22 4.63 -6.01
C GLY A 407 18.37 5.35 -4.96
N SER A 408 18.43 4.84 -3.73
CA SER A 408 17.65 5.34 -2.60
C SER A 408 18.53 5.66 -1.39
N HIS A 409 18.30 6.82 -0.77
CA HIS A 409 18.97 7.16 0.48
C HIS A 409 18.39 6.43 1.70
N GLY A 410 17.20 5.88 1.57
CA GLY A 410 16.47 5.31 2.68
C GLY A 410 15.88 6.35 3.63
N LEU A 411 15.10 5.89 4.58
CA LEU A 411 14.52 6.73 5.65
C LEU A 411 14.16 5.86 6.87
N ARG A 412 13.95 6.50 8.01
CA ARG A 412 13.36 5.86 9.19
C ARG A 412 11.85 5.96 9.09
N ARG A 413 11.13 4.87 9.39
CA ARG A 413 9.66 4.81 9.40
C ARG A 413 9.18 4.26 10.73
N SER A 414 8.05 4.80 11.24
CA SER A 414 7.41 4.29 12.46
C SER A 414 7.21 2.79 12.40
N LEU A 415 7.64 2.12 13.46
CA LEU A 415 7.51 0.67 13.66
C LEU A 415 6.05 0.23 13.78
N ARG A 416 5.22 1.08 14.38
CA ARG A 416 3.80 0.84 14.64
C ARG A 416 2.96 2.07 14.32
N PHE A 417 1.66 1.89 14.28
CA PHE A 417 0.69 2.98 14.22
C PHE A 417 -0.44 2.77 15.23
N GLN A 418 -1.09 3.85 15.58
CA GLN A 418 -2.21 3.85 16.51
C GLN A 418 -3.49 3.36 15.83
N VAL A 419 -4.26 2.55 16.55
CA VAL A 419 -5.66 2.28 16.31
C VAL A 419 -6.47 2.80 17.51
N TRP A 420 -7.65 3.37 17.27
CA TRP A 420 -8.52 3.90 18.32
C TRP A 420 -9.99 3.76 17.95
N ASP A 421 -10.89 3.96 18.91
CA ASP A 421 -12.33 3.74 18.78
C ASP A 421 -12.63 2.34 18.21
N ALA A 422 -11.86 1.34 18.68
CA ALA A 422 -11.91 0.01 18.11
C ALA A 422 -12.92 -0.88 18.85
N SER A 423 -13.77 -1.56 18.10
CA SER A 423 -14.74 -2.53 18.61
C SER A 423 -15.12 -3.55 17.56
N ALA A 424 -15.56 -4.72 18.01
CA ALA A 424 -16.16 -5.73 17.15
C ALA A 424 -17.48 -6.20 17.76
N LYS A 425 -18.47 -6.47 16.90
CA LYS A 425 -19.81 -6.91 17.30
C LYS A 425 -20.33 -7.97 16.34
N ALA A 426 -21.05 -8.94 16.87
CA ALA A 426 -21.81 -9.86 16.07
C ALA A 426 -22.92 -9.13 15.30
N SER A 427 -23.15 -9.54 14.07
CA SER A 427 -24.26 -9.14 13.22
C SER A 427 -24.83 -10.35 12.51
N ASP A 428 -25.99 -10.22 11.85
CA ASP A 428 -26.67 -11.34 11.20
C ASP A 428 -25.80 -12.04 10.14
N ASP A 429 -24.88 -11.33 9.52
CA ASP A 429 -24.09 -11.81 8.38
C ASP A 429 -22.59 -12.03 8.71
N GLY A 430 -22.15 -11.80 9.94
CA GLY A 430 -20.76 -11.93 10.35
C GLY A 430 -20.36 -11.00 11.49
N VAL A 431 -19.08 -10.67 11.60
CA VAL A 431 -18.55 -9.76 12.62
C VAL A 431 -18.32 -8.38 12.01
N LEU A 432 -18.96 -7.37 12.58
CA LEU A 432 -18.73 -5.96 12.23
C LEU A 432 -17.59 -5.41 13.08
N ALA A 433 -16.42 -5.22 12.48
CA ALA A 433 -15.27 -4.55 13.09
C ALA A 433 -15.29 -3.06 12.76
N GLU A 434 -15.22 -2.21 13.78
CA GLU A 434 -15.12 -0.76 13.66
C GLU A 434 -13.82 -0.28 14.30
N PHE A 435 -13.09 0.60 13.63
CA PHE A 435 -11.86 1.21 14.16
C PHE A 435 -11.43 2.41 13.35
N SER A 436 -10.60 3.25 13.94
CA SER A 436 -9.95 4.40 13.32
C SER A 436 -8.43 4.21 13.30
N ILE A 437 -7.77 4.68 12.23
CA ILE A 437 -6.30 4.65 12.11
C ILE A 437 -5.78 5.95 11.50
N ASN A 438 -4.51 6.25 11.79
CA ASN A 438 -3.81 7.42 11.26
C ASN A 438 -3.67 7.37 9.73
N LYS A 439 -3.54 8.54 9.11
CA LYS A 439 -3.19 8.63 7.68
C LYS A 439 -1.89 7.87 7.39
N GLY A 440 -1.83 7.22 6.22
CA GLY A 440 -0.67 6.44 5.79
C GLY A 440 -0.56 5.04 6.40
N SER A 441 -1.52 4.64 7.24
CA SER A 441 -1.64 3.30 7.82
C SER A 441 -2.64 2.45 7.04
N TYR A 442 -2.53 1.13 7.17
CA TYR A 442 -3.32 0.17 6.39
C TYR A 442 -4.30 -0.60 7.26
N ALA A 443 -5.59 -0.50 6.96
CA ALA A 443 -6.63 -1.28 7.64
C ALA A 443 -6.38 -2.80 7.54
N THR A 444 -5.75 -3.24 6.44
CA THR A 444 -5.37 -4.65 6.26
C THR A 444 -4.38 -5.15 7.30
N ALA A 445 -3.55 -4.28 7.90
CA ALA A 445 -2.66 -4.67 8.99
C ALA A 445 -3.44 -4.91 10.30
N VAL A 446 -4.49 -4.12 10.58
CA VAL A 446 -5.40 -4.36 11.71
C VAL A 446 -6.17 -5.67 11.51
N LEU A 447 -6.75 -5.84 10.32
CA LEU A 447 -7.52 -7.05 9.98
C LEU A 447 -6.66 -8.31 9.99
N ARG A 448 -5.38 -8.19 9.64
CA ARG A 448 -4.43 -9.30 9.73
C ARG A 448 -4.27 -9.78 11.17
N GLU A 449 -4.20 -8.88 12.13
CA GLU A 449 -4.16 -9.26 13.56
C GLU A 449 -5.46 -9.92 14.01
N VAL A 450 -6.61 -9.43 13.58
CA VAL A 450 -7.93 -9.99 13.92
C VAL A 450 -8.17 -11.35 13.27
N MET A 451 -7.89 -11.46 11.98
CA MET A 451 -8.22 -12.65 11.18
C MET A 451 -7.13 -13.73 11.22
N LYS A 452 -5.90 -13.39 11.62
CA LYS A 452 -4.69 -14.24 11.59
C LYS A 452 -4.47 -14.92 10.24
N LYS A 453 -4.80 -14.19 9.18
CA LYS A 453 -4.55 -14.58 7.81
C LYS A 453 -4.23 -13.37 6.96
N ASP A 454 -3.69 -13.61 5.80
CA ASP A 454 -3.41 -12.54 4.85
C ASP A 454 -4.70 -11.96 4.30
N VAL A 455 -4.84 -10.65 4.53
CA VAL A 455 -6.00 -9.88 4.08
C VAL A 455 -5.67 -9.24 2.74
N VAL A 456 -6.37 -9.68 1.71
CA VAL A 456 -6.07 -9.36 0.31
C VAL A 456 -7.12 -8.42 -0.30
#